data_8710e242cf880a1466dee341876800ac
#
_entry.id   8710e242cf880a1466dee341876800ac
#
_cell.length_a   1.000
_cell.length_b   1.000
_cell.length_c   1.000
_cell.angle_alpha   90.00
_cell.angle_beta   90.00
_cell.angle_gamma   90.00
#
_symmetry.space_group_name_H-M   'P 1'
#
loop_
_entity.id
_entity.type
_entity.pdbx_description
1 polymer ?
#
loop_
_entity_poly.entity_id
_entity_poly.type
_entity_poly.pdbx_seq_one_letter_code
_entity_poly.pdbx_strand_id
1 'polypeptide(L)'
;MKKPDRSVEYNPNRRAFLNSGLLLVSSLALPRFAGGESLSASVLALTRAPREASQNFADPAWTRESIRLMWSERKRSGVTPLLYLKAPFNKNLHIYLKNEAKSPTGSLKHRVAWGLIMSALVNGAIGPKTHLFEATSGNTAIGEAYFASILGLKFTAVMRPGISELKIKAIRQYGGEAAFAPPGMSPAAYIEQLLVTDTQGYNLNQFANTEKVLDFFDAEPDRSMNMAAEVYRQLEMEAMPCPEWFVAGAGSGGTATSIARYLRKWADFNGRNCPAKLAVVDPEDSVLFDWYTTGDETLRIPTGSRIEGIGSSGPVVFGKTFSLLRQGVSHMIKVPDNASLAAMQLVSELVGFEVGPSTGTNFYGALRLMERMQREGRGGSIVSIICDEGSRYKDKYYNPAWIKESGLNPEPWKNSLTKFWKTGNWQEA
;
A
#
# COMPACT_ATOMS: atom_id res chain seq x y z
N MET A 1 -29.45 -42.29 6.30
CA MET A 1 -28.51 -41.18 6.17
C MET A 1 -29.08 -40.22 5.13
N LYS A 2 -29.71 -39.12 5.56
CA LYS A 2 -30.29 -38.10 4.68
C LYS A 2 -29.23 -37.01 4.44
N LYS A 3 -28.95 -36.70 3.18
CA LYS A 3 -28.10 -35.53 2.79
C LYS A 3 -28.85 -34.22 3.13
N PRO A 4 -28.19 -33.21 3.65
CA PRO A 4 -28.82 -31.90 3.83
C PRO A 4 -28.92 -31.16 2.50
N ASP A 5 -30.12 -30.72 2.20
CA ASP A 5 -30.49 -29.83 1.11
C ASP A 5 -29.90 -28.41 1.38
N ARG A 6 -29.07 -27.91 0.48
CA ARG A 6 -28.55 -26.55 0.49
C ARG A 6 -29.17 -25.75 -0.66
N SER A 7 -30.43 -25.39 -0.48
CA SER A 7 -31.02 -24.30 -1.26
C SER A 7 -30.54 -22.96 -0.67
N VAL A 8 -29.61 -22.28 -1.34
CA VAL A 8 -29.20 -20.91 -1.04
C VAL A 8 -30.31 -20.00 -1.56
N GLU A 9 -31.12 -19.44 -0.68
CA GLU A 9 -32.11 -18.43 -1.02
C GLU A 9 -31.43 -17.19 -1.62
N TYR A 10 -31.88 -16.82 -2.79
CA TYR A 10 -31.42 -15.63 -3.52
C TYR A 10 -32.02 -14.37 -2.89
N ASN A 11 -31.18 -13.50 -2.35
CA ASN A 11 -31.58 -12.21 -1.78
C ASN A 11 -31.55 -11.11 -2.87
N PRO A 12 -32.70 -10.59 -3.31
CA PRO A 12 -32.78 -9.60 -4.40
C PRO A 12 -32.20 -8.22 -4.07
N ASN A 13 -31.86 -7.92 -2.82
CA ASN A 13 -31.30 -6.62 -2.42
C ASN A 13 -29.83 -6.41 -2.85
N ARG A 14 -29.18 -7.41 -3.43
CA ARG A 14 -27.79 -7.30 -3.96
C ARG A 14 -27.65 -6.40 -5.21
N ARG A 15 -28.75 -6.15 -5.95
CA ARG A 15 -28.72 -5.30 -7.17
C ARG A 15 -28.85 -3.80 -6.91
N ALA A 16 -29.36 -3.39 -5.76
CA ALA A 16 -29.60 -1.97 -5.47
C ALA A 16 -28.33 -1.18 -5.13
N PHE A 17 -27.21 -1.85 -4.85
CA PHE A 17 -25.98 -1.21 -4.38
C PHE A 17 -25.04 -0.73 -5.51
N LEU A 18 -25.24 -1.18 -6.73
CA LEU A 18 -24.43 -0.76 -7.89
C LEU A 18 -24.90 0.57 -8.53
N ASN A 19 -26.10 1.06 -8.18
CA ASN A 19 -26.70 2.25 -8.77
C ASN A 19 -26.73 3.49 -7.88
N SER A 20 -26.22 3.44 -6.64
CA SER A 20 -26.30 4.59 -5.71
C SER A 20 -24.99 5.36 -5.52
N GLY A 21 -23.99 5.12 -6.38
CA GLY A 21 -22.70 5.83 -6.38
C GLY A 21 -22.63 7.10 -7.24
N LEU A 22 -23.72 7.49 -7.90
CA LEU A 22 -23.77 8.74 -8.66
C LEU A 22 -24.83 9.67 -8.07
N LEU A 23 -24.43 10.93 -7.87
CA LEU A 23 -25.21 12.11 -7.48
C LEU A 23 -25.29 12.42 -5.98
N LEU A 24 -24.46 13.40 -5.61
CA LEU A 24 -24.91 14.62 -4.91
C LEU A 24 -23.69 15.56 -4.76
N VAL A 25 -23.50 16.40 -5.76
CA VAL A 25 -22.79 17.67 -5.58
C VAL A 25 -23.84 18.73 -5.37
N SER A 26 -24.13 19.03 -4.10
CA SER A 26 -24.94 20.18 -3.73
C SER A 26 -24.07 21.43 -3.70
N SER A 27 -24.43 22.41 -4.48
CA SER A 27 -23.94 23.77 -4.51
C SER A 27 -24.01 24.42 -3.12
N LEU A 28 -22.86 24.69 -2.50
CA LEU A 28 -22.74 25.63 -1.38
C LEU A 28 -22.26 26.97 -1.92
N ALA A 29 -23.11 27.96 -1.77
CA ALA A 29 -22.82 29.36 -2.09
C ALA A 29 -21.76 29.92 -1.13
N LEU A 30 -20.68 30.48 -1.68
CA LEU A 30 -19.67 31.23 -0.93
C LEU A 30 -20.13 32.67 -0.70
N PRO A 31 -19.84 33.26 0.48
CA PRO A 31 -20.12 34.67 0.72
C PRO A 31 -19.18 35.58 -0.06
N ARG A 32 -19.73 36.62 -0.66
CA ARG A 32 -18.97 37.67 -1.32
C ARG A 32 -18.30 38.57 -0.27
N PHE A 33 -16.97 38.64 -0.31
CA PHE A 33 -16.21 39.69 0.33
C PHE A 33 -15.85 40.76 -0.73
N ALA A 34 -16.28 41.99 -0.46
CA ALA A 34 -15.91 43.19 -1.19
C ALA A 34 -14.57 43.70 -0.63
N GLY A 35 -13.57 43.86 -1.47
CA GLY A 35 -12.28 44.46 -1.13
C GLY A 35 -11.30 44.21 -2.26
N GLY A 36 -11.09 45.21 -3.12
CA GLY A 36 -10.21 45.11 -4.27
C GLY A 36 -8.73 45.26 -3.86
N GLU A 37 -7.95 44.25 -4.11
CA GLU A 37 -6.52 44.34 -4.35
C GLU A 37 -6.13 43.39 -5.48
N SER A 38 -5.38 43.92 -6.44
CA SER A 38 -4.90 43.18 -7.61
C SER A 38 -3.87 42.14 -7.18
N LEU A 39 -4.24 40.85 -7.14
CA LEU A 39 -3.32 39.75 -6.99
C LEU A 39 -2.44 39.64 -8.23
N SER A 40 -1.11 39.64 -8.03
CA SER A 40 -0.12 39.53 -9.09
C SER A 40 -0.26 38.26 -9.91
N ALA A 41 0.13 38.31 -11.20
CA ALA A 41 0.03 37.19 -12.17
C ALA A 41 0.64 35.87 -11.68
N SER A 42 1.52 35.90 -10.67
CA SER A 42 2.15 34.72 -10.05
C SER A 42 1.19 33.90 -9.18
N VAL A 43 0.15 34.51 -8.61
CA VAL A 43 -0.87 33.83 -7.78
C VAL A 43 -1.94 33.19 -8.66
N LEU A 44 -2.22 33.75 -9.82
CA LEU A 44 -3.15 33.20 -10.80
C LEU A 44 -2.65 31.91 -11.46
N ALA A 45 -1.33 31.66 -11.45
CA ALA A 45 -0.76 30.40 -11.95
C ALA A 45 -0.98 29.21 -10.97
N LEU A 46 -1.21 29.48 -9.68
CA LEU A 46 -1.42 28.45 -8.64
C LEU A 46 -2.90 28.03 -8.48
N THR A 47 -3.83 28.79 -9.05
CA THR A 47 -5.27 28.51 -8.97
C THR A 47 -5.88 27.92 -10.24
N ARG A 48 -5.06 27.46 -11.19
CA ARG A 48 -5.60 26.63 -12.25
C ARG A 48 -6.08 25.31 -11.62
N ALA A 49 -7.41 25.19 -11.53
CA ALA A 49 -8.07 23.93 -11.28
C ALA A 49 -7.40 22.83 -12.13
N PRO A 50 -7.28 21.57 -11.62
CA PRO A 50 -6.83 20.48 -12.46
C PRO A 50 -7.59 20.59 -13.77
N ARG A 51 -6.85 20.61 -14.90
CA ARG A 51 -7.49 20.62 -16.21
C ARG A 51 -8.63 19.61 -16.16
N GLU A 52 -9.85 20.10 -16.23
CA GLU A 52 -11.00 19.24 -16.42
C GLU A 52 -10.66 18.26 -17.53
N ALA A 53 -10.94 16.99 -17.32
CA ALA A 53 -10.68 15.90 -18.26
C ALA A 53 -11.54 16.07 -19.54
N SER A 54 -11.28 17.13 -20.31
CA SER A 54 -11.95 17.45 -21.57
C SER A 54 -11.17 16.95 -22.78
N GLN A 55 -10.07 16.23 -22.59
CA GLN A 55 -9.49 15.45 -23.69
C GLN A 55 -10.05 14.04 -23.56
N ASN A 56 -11.04 13.76 -24.37
CA ASN A 56 -11.65 12.44 -24.54
C ASN A 56 -10.59 11.49 -25.15
N PHE A 57 -9.66 10.98 -24.31
CA PHE A 57 -8.72 9.92 -24.71
C PHE A 57 -9.42 8.58 -24.89
N ALA A 58 -10.67 8.47 -24.46
CA ALA A 58 -11.41 7.23 -24.40
C ALA A 58 -11.84 6.78 -25.82
N ASP A 59 -11.10 5.82 -26.36
CA ASP A 59 -11.64 4.89 -27.33
C ASP A 59 -12.46 3.83 -26.55
N PRO A 60 -13.80 3.81 -26.65
CA PRO A 60 -14.62 2.89 -25.87
C PRO A 60 -14.34 1.40 -26.16
N ALA A 61 -13.89 1.07 -27.36
CA ALA A 61 -13.54 -0.31 -27.72
C ALA A 61 -12.24 -0.72 -27.05
N TRP A 62 -11.21 0.12 -27.12
CA TRP A 62 -9.94 -0.09 -26.46
C TRP A 62 -10.10 -0.12 -24.94
N THR A 63 -10.89 0.79 -24.35
CA THR A 63 -11.14 0.84 -22.91
C THR A 63 -11.79 -0.46 -22.41
N ARG A 64 -12.83 -0.97 -23.09
CA ARG A 64 -13.46 -2.25 -22.69
C ARG A 64 -12.48 -3.41 -22.78
N GLU A 65 -11.69 -3.48 -23.84
CA GLU A 65 -10.68 -4.54 -23.98
C GLU A 65 -9.59 -4.42 -22.92
N SER A 66 -9.12 -3.21 -22.63
CA SER A 66 -8.14 -2.95 -21.58
C SER A 66 -8.65 -3.38 -20.20
N ILE A 67 -9.88 -3.06 -19.84
CA ILE A 67 -10.52 -3.50 -18.60
C ILE A 67 -10.60 -5.04 -18.56
N ARG A 68 -10.97 -5.68 -19.68
CA ARG A 68 -11.01 -7.15 -19.80
C ARG A 68 -9.63 -7.78 -19.58
N LEU A 69 -8.57 -7.19 -20.15
CA LEU A 69 -7.18 -7.64 -19.97
C LEU A 69 -6.73 -7.50 -18.51
N MET A 70 -7.04 -6.39 -17.86
CA MET A 70 -6.72 -6.15 -16.46
C MET A 70 -7.38 -7.19 -15.53
N TRP A 71 -8.66 -7.51 -15.74
CA TRP A 71 -9.36 -8.56 -14.98
C TRP A 71 -8.88 -9.97 -15.34
N SER A 72 -8.51 -10.23 -16.58
CA SER A 72 -7.94 -11.51 -17.02
C SER A 72 -6.58 -11.76 -16.36
N GLU A 73 -5.76 -10.70 -16.25
CA GLU A 73 -4.50 -10.75 -15.52
C GLU A 73 -4.76 -11.06 -14.03
N ARG A 74 -5.68 -10.34 -13.39
CA ARG A 74 -6.04 -10.58 -11.98
C ARG A 74 -6.45 -12.04 -11.75
N LYS A 75 -7.28 -12.58 -12.60
CA LYS A 75 -7.73 -13.97 -12.51
C LYS A 75 -6.57 -14.96 -12.69
N ARG A 76 -5.66 -14.71 -13.63
CA ARG A 76 -4.49 -15.56 -13.87
C ARG A 76 -3.50 -15.52 -12.71
N SER A 77 -3.28 -14.37 -12.11
CA SER A 77 -2.36 -14.17 -10.98
C SER A 77 -2.82 -14.87 -9.71
N GLY A 78 -4.13 -15.11 -9.58
CA GLY A 78 -4.71 -15.80 -8.44
C GLY A 78 -4.58 -15.03 -7.13
N VAL A 79 -4.78 -15.73 -6.03
CA VAL A 79 -4.72 -15.20 -4.67
C VAL A 79 -3.31 -15.43 -4.11
N THR A 80 -2.70 -14.42 -3.53
CA THR A 80 -1.38 -14.57 -2.88
C THR A 80 -1.48 -15.45 -1.64
N PRO A 81 -0.44 -16.25 -1.31
CA PRO A 81 -0.51 -17.17 -0.17
C PRO A 81 -0.68 -16.46 1.18
N LEU A 82 -1.35 -17.13 2.10
CA LEU A 82 -1.38 -16.79 3.52
C LEU A 82 -0.52 -17.82 4.26
N LEU A 83 0.58 -17.38 4.88
CA LEU A 83 1.51 -18.24 5.59
C LEU A 83 1.17 -18.23 7.08
N TYR A 84 1.14 -19.38 7.71
CA TYR A 84 0.92 -19.54 9.14
C TYR A 84 2.26 -19.67 9.89
N LEU A 85 2.46 -18.84 10.91
CA LEU A 85 3.56 -18.95 11.85
C LEU A 85 3.01 -19.25 13.24
N LYS A 86 3.34 -20.45 13.74
CA LYS A 86 2.97 -20.87 15.09
C LYS A 86 3.99 -20.34 16.11
N ALA A 87 3.52 -19.59 17.09
CA ALA A 87 4.35 -19.18 18.21
C ALA A 87 4.75 -20.40 19.06
N PRO A 88 6.06 -20.68 19.25
CA PRO A 88 6.48 -21.87 19.97
C PRO A 88 6.08 -21.86 21.46
N PHE A 89 5.99 -20.67 22.06
CA PHE A 89 5.76 -20.47 23.49
C PHE A 89 4.28 -20.43 23.89
N ASN A 90 3.36 -20.21 22.93
CA ASN A 90 1.93 -20.09 23.25
C ASN A 90 1.06 -20.61 22.08
N LYS A 91 0.43 -21.77 22.30
CA LYS A 91 -0.42 -22.43 21.29
C LYS A 91 -1.70 -21.67 20.95
N ASN A 92 -2.05 -20.65 21.74
CA ASN A 92 -3.27 -19.85 21.53
C ASN A 92 -2.97 -18.52 20.82
N LEU A 93 -1.71 -18.24 20.45
CA LEU A 93 -1.29 -17.05 19.73
C LEU A 93 -0.78 -17.44 18.34
N HIS A 94 -1.37 -16.85 17.32
CA HIS A 94 -1.11 -17.18 15.91
C HIS A 94 -0.69 -15.94 15.14
N ILE A 95 0.26 -16.07 14.22
CA ILE A 95 0.57 -15.05 13.22
C ILE A 95 0.30 -15.62 11.82
N TYR A 96 -0.43 -14.86 11.02
CA TYR A 96 -0.60 -15.12 9.60
C TYR A 96 0.08 -14.01 8.80
N LEU A 97 0.88 -14.40 7.80
CA LEU A 97 1.60 -13.49 6.92
C LEU A 97 1.03 -13.57 5.50
N LYS A 98 0.37 -12.51 5.05
CA LYS A 98 -0.08 -12.38 3.66
C LYS A 98 1.11 -12.14 2.75
N ASN A 99 1.46 -13.12 1.92
CA ASN A 99 2.70 -13.12 1.14
C ASN A 99 2.52 -12.40 -0.21
N GLU A 100 2.59 -11.09 -0.19
CA GLU A 100 2.50 -10.24 -1.38
C GLU A 100 3.78 -10.28 -2.27
N ALA A 101 4.89 -10.83 -1.77
CA ALA A 101 6.07 -11.12 -2.57
C ALA A 101 5.79 -12.17 -3.68
N LYS A 102 4.69 -12.93 -3.57
CA LYS A 102 4.25 -13.89 -4.59
C LYS A 102 3.30 -13.30 -5.64
N SER A 103 3.05 -11.99 -5.60
CA SER A 103 2.38 -11.31 -6.71
C SER A 103 3.26 -11.33 -7.98
N PRO A 104 2.70 -11.19 -9.18
CA PRO A 104 3.48 -11.24 -10.45
C PRO A 104 4.65 -10.28 -10.51
N THR A 105 4.56 -9.13 -9.84
CA THR A 105 5.63 -8.13 -9.77
C THR A 105 6.44 -8.20 -8.48
N GLY A 106 6.30 -9.27 -7.68
CA GLY A 106 7.09 -9.55 -6.49
C GLY A 106 6.85 -8.58 -5.33
N SER A 107 5.73 -7.84 -5.30
CA SER A 107 5.42 -6.93 -4.20
C SER A 107 3.94 -6.56 -4.10
N LEU A 108 3.54 -6.08 -2.92
CA LEU A 108 2.19 -5.56 -2.66
C LEU A 108 1.81 -4.37 -3.57
N LYS A 109 2.79 -3.71 -4.20
CA LYS A 109 2.55 -2.58 -5.12
C LYS A 109 1.92 -3.03 -6.44
N HIS A 110 1.94 -4.32 -6.74
CA HIS A 110 1.16 -4.90 -7.84
C HIS A 110 -0.33 -4.50 -7.76
N ARG A 111 -0.91 -4.57 -6.55
CA ARG A 111 -2.31 -4.17 -6.33
C ARG A 111 -2.53 -2.68 -6.54
N VAL A 112 -1.58 -1.86 -6.08
CA VAL A 112 -1.64 -0.40 -6.24
C VAL A 112 -1.60 -0.02 -7.71
N ALA A 113 -0.65 -0.56 -8.47
CA ALA A 113 -0.49 -0.29 -9.90
C ALA A 113 -1.73 -0.73 -10.70
N TRP A 114 -2.26 -1.93 -10.42
CA TRP A 114 -3.49 -2.41 -11.02
C TRP A 114 -4.65 -1.43 -10.80
N GLY A 115 -4.84 -1.00 -9.57
CA GLY A 115 -5.96 -0.14 -9.22
C GLY A 115 -5.82 1.28 -9.77
N LEU A 116 -4.61 1.87 -9.78
CA LEU A 116 -4.37 3.19 -10.39
C LEU A 116 -4.71 3.19 -11.87
N ILE A 117 -4.22 2.21 -12.61
CA ILE A 117 -4.48 2.08 -14.04
C ILE A 117 -5.95 1.74 -14.31
N MET A 118 -6.55 0.82 -13.54
CA MET A 118 -7.97 0.49 -13.66
C MET A 118 -8.85 1.72 -13.39
N SER A 119 -8.54 2.50 -12.36
CA SER A 119 -9.26 3.74 -12.07
C SER A 119 -9.15 4.74 -13.23
N ALA A 120 -7.96 4.90 -13.81
CA ALA A 120 -7.75 5.77 -14.98
C ALA A 120 -8.54 5.29 -16.20
N LEU A 121 -8.61 3.97 -16.45
CA LEU A 121 -9.41 3.37 -17.52
C LEU A 121 -10.91 3.61 -17.35
N VAL A 122 -11.44 3.31 -16.16
CA VAL A 122 -12.88 3.43 -15.86
C VAL A 122 -13.35 4.88 -15.94
N ASN A 123 -12.50 5.83 -15.56
CA ASN A 123 -12.81 7.26 -15.64
C ASN A 123 -12.53 7.86 -17.03
N GLY A 124 -12.09 7.07 -18.02
CA GLY A 124 -11.77 7.55 -19.36
C GLY A 124 -10.58 8.51 -19.42
N ALA A 125 -9.73 8.50 -18.39
CA ALA A 125 -8.58 9.41 -18.27
C ALA A 125 -7.40 8.99 -19.15
N ILE A 126 -7.37 7.75 -19.62
CA ILE A 126 -6.32 7.20 -20.48
C ILE A 126 -6.91 6.49 -21.71
N GLY A 127 -6.16 6.47 -22.78
CA GLY A 127 -6.51 5.85 -24.06
C GLY A 127 -5.31 5.16 -24.72
N PRO A 128 -5.47 4.64 -25.96
CA PRO A 128 -4.47 3.77 -26.60
C PRO A 128 -3.13 4.44 -26.92
N LYS A 129 -3.05 5.76 -26.86
CA LYS A 129 -1.82 6.53 -27.12
C LYS A 129 -1.27 7.19 -25.86
N THR A 130 -1.87 6.93 -24.69
CA THR A 130 -1.46 7.58 -23.46
C THR A 130 -0.05 7.15 -23.06
N HIS A 131 0.77 8.13 -22.66
CA HIS A 131 2.07 7.93 -22.03
C HIS A 131 1.91 8.10 -20.51
N LEU A 132 2.10 7.03 -19.76
CA LEU A 132 1.94 7.03 -18.31
C LEU A 132 3.22 7.50 -17.62
N PHE A 133 3.07 8.35 -16.62
CA PHE A 133 4.16 8.85 -15.77
C PHE A 133 3.87 8.56 -14.29
N GLU A 134 4.92 8.31 -13.51
CA GLU A 134 4.84 8.22 -12.05
C GLU A 134 6.14 8.70 -11.39
N ALA A 135 6.00 9.45 -10.30
CA ALA A 135 7.12 9.89 -9.46
C ALA A 135 7.49 8.77 -8.46
N THR A 136 8.30 7.81 -8.90
CA THR A 136 8.63 6.63 -8.11
C THR A 136 9.90 5.94 -8.59
N SER A 137 10.63 5.33 -7.68
CA SER A 137 11.86 4.58 -8.01
C SER A 137 11.80 3.12 -7.55
N GLY A 138 10.66 2.68 -7.04
CA GLY A 138 10.57 1.40 -6.36
C GLY A 138 9.55 0.44 -6.98
N ASN A 139 8.98 -0.36 -6.12
CA ASN A 139 8.03 -1.42 -6.48
C ASN A 139 6.78 -0.92 -7.21
N THR A 140 6.37 0.33 -6.99
CA THR A 140 5.25 0.95 -7.72
C THR A 140 5.57 1.07 -9.20
N ALA A 141 6.76 1.62 -9.55
CA ALA A 141 7.20 1.71 -10.95
C ALA A 141 7.23 0.34 -11.65
N ILE A 142 7.69 -0.70 -10.96
CA ILE A 142 7.73 -2.06 -11.52
C ILE A 142 6.32 -2.57 -11.80
N GLY A 143 5.38 -2.35 -10.87
CA GLY A 143 3.99 -2.71 -11.04
C GLY A 143 3.31 -1.97 -12.19
N GLU A 144 3.55 -0.66 -12.29
CA GLU A 144 2.98 0.19 -13.34
C GLU A 144 3.53 -0.13 -14.72
N ALA A 145 4.86 -0.36 -14.83
CA ALA A 145 5.50 -0.83 -16.06
C ALA A 145 4.90 -2.17 -16.54
N TYR A 146 4.68 -3.10 -15.60
CA TYR A 146 4.05 -4.39 -15.89
C TYR A 146 2.66 -4.22 -16.51
N PHE A 147 1.77 -3.43 -15.90
CA PHE A 147 0.42 -3.23 -16.43
C PHE A 147 0.42 -2.37 -17.69
N ALA A 148 1.27 -1.36 -17.79
CA ALA A 148 1.45 -0.59 -19.02
C ALA A 148 1.83 -1.50 -20.20
N SER A 149 2.73 -2.47 -19.98
CA SER A 149 3.12 -3.44 -21.02
C SER A 149 1.94 -4.33 -21.46
N ILE A 150 1.06 -4.75 -20.56
CA ILE A 150 -0.14 -5.54 -20.89
C ILE A 150 -1.10 -4.74 -21.78
N LEU A 151 -1.19 -3.43 -21.57
CA LEU A 151 -2.09 -2.52 -22.29
C LEU A 151 -1.46 -1.92 -23.56
N GLY A 152 -0.17 -2.21 -23.81
CA GLY A 152 0.58 -1.61 -24.92
C GLY A 152 0.84 -0.11 -24.75
N LEU A 153 0.85 0.39 -23.52
CA LEU A 153 1.09 1.80 -23.21
C LEU A 153 2.57 2.06 -22.89
N LYS A 154 3.04 3.27 -23.19
CA LYS A 154 4.33 3.75 -22.72
C LYS A 154 4.25 4.07 -21.22
N PHE A 155 5.33 3.79 -20.48
CA PHE A 155 5.46 4.14 -19.08
C PHE A 155 6.85 4.70 -18.77
N THR A 156 6.91 5.83 -18.09
CA THR A 156 8.15 6.45 -17.61
C THR A 156 8.10 6.68 -16.11
N ALA A 157 8.97 6.00 -15.37
CA ALA A 157 9.22 6.27 -13.96
C ALA A 157 10.17 7.47 -13.83
N VAL A 158 9.71 8.52 -13.16
CA VAL A 158 10.53 9.71 -12.88
C VAL A 158 11.09 9.62 -11.48
N MET A 159 12.41 9.68 -11.34
CA MET A 159 13.11 9.42 -10.09
C MET A 159 14.24 10.44 -9.83
N ARG A 160 14.76 10.42 -8.61
CA ARG A 160 15.98 11.18 -8.28
C ARG A 160 17.21 10.45 -8.83
N PRO A 161 18.31 11.17 -9.15
CA PRO A 161 19.60 10.53 -9.43
C PRO A 161 20.07 9.64 -8.26
N GLY A 162 20.91 8.63 -8.57
CA GLY A 162 21.48 7.73 -7.56
C GLY A 162 20.63 6.53 -7.17
N ILE A 163 19.59 6.22 -7.95
CA ILE A 163 18.79 5.00 -7.77
C ILE A 163 19.59 3.77 -8.24
N SER A 164 19.47 2.68 -7.47
CA SER A 164 20.11 1.39 -7.77
C SER A 164 19.78 0.88 -9.18
N GLU A 165 20.80 0.45 -9.91
CA GLU A 165 20.66 -0.16 -11.24
C GLU A 165 19.75 -1.41 -11.22
N LEU A 166 19.71 -2.14 -10.11
CA LEU A 166 18.80 -3.29 -9.96
C LEU A 166 17.33 -2.87 -10.11
N LYS A 167 16.95 -1.73 -9.55
CA LYS A 167 15.59 -1.19 -9.66
C LYS A 167 15.27 -0.70 -11.07
N ILE A 168 16.22 -0.01 -11.70
CA ILE A 168 16.09 0.46 -13.09
C ILE A 168 15.94 -0.74 -14.03
N LYS A 169 16.76 -1.78 -13.85
CA LYS A 169 16.68 -3.01 -14.63
C LYS A 169 15.31 -3.70 -14.47
N ALA A 170 14.77 -3.75 -13.25
CA ALA A 170 13.46 -4.34 -13.00
C ALA A 170 12.31 -3.57 -13.67
N ILE A 171 12.39 -2.24 -13.77
CA ILE A 171 11.41 -1.43 -14.51
C ILE A 171 11.53 -1.71 -16.01
N ARG A 172 12.76 -1.69 -16.56
CA ARG A 172 13.05 -1.95 -17.98
C ARG A 172 12.67 -3.37 -18.43
N GLN A 173 12.69 -4.34 -17.52
CA GLN A 173 12.25 -5.71 -17.79
C GLN A 173 10.82 -5.78 -18.33
N TYR A 174 9.97 -4.83 -17.92
CA TYR A 174 8.58 -4.70 -18.40
C TYR A 174 8.41 -3.60 -19.45
N GLY A 175 9.50 -3.14 -20.10
CA GLY A 175 9.45 -2.11 -21.12
C GLY A 175 9.26 -0.68 -20.58
N GLY A 176 9.31 -0.49 -19.28
CA GLY A 176 9.26 0.86 -18.69
C GLY A 176 10.57 1.63 -18.87
N GLU A 177 10.48 2.93 -18.92
CA GLU A 177 11.60 3.86 -19.01
C GLU A 177 11.89 4.50 -17.66
N ALA A 178 13.15 4.91 -17.46
CA ALA A 178 13.59 5.66 -16.29
C ALA A 178 14.06 7.06 -16.73
N ALA A 179 13.45 8.09 -16.16
CA ALA A 179 13.86 9.47 -16.32
C ALA A 179 14.34 10.03 -14.97
N PHE A 180 15.31 10.92 -15.00
CA PHE A 180 15.88 11.50 -13.78
C PHE A 180 15.53 12.99 -13.71
N ALA A 181 14.94 13.39 -12.57
CA ALA A 181 14.67 14.80 -12.32
C ALA A 181 16.00 15.60 -12.25
N PRO A 182 16.04 16.80 -12.81
CA PRO A 182 17.21 17.68 -12.69
C PRO A 182 17.58 17.96 -11.23
N PRO A 183 18.85 18.26 -10.93
CA PRO A 183 19.27 18.65 -9.59
C PRO A 183 18.43 19.79 -9.04
N GLY A 184 18.01 19.68 -7.77
CA GLY A 184 17.16 20.66 -7.11
C GLY A 184 15.66 20.57 -7.43
N MET A 185 15.25 19.75 -8.40
CA MET A 185 13.85 19.55 -8.75
C MET A 185 13.31 18.24 -8.19
N SER A 186 12.09 18.25 -7.69
CA SER A 186 11.42 17.00 -7.28
C SER A 186 10.95 16.21 -8.51
N PRO A 187 10.91 14.86 -8.44
CA PRO A 187 10.36 14.04 -9.54
C PRO A 187 8.95 14.45 -9.96
N ALA A 188 8.10 14.83 -9.01
CA ALA A 188 6.74 15.28 -9.32
C ALA A 188 6.74 16.61 -10.09
N ALA A 189 7.55 17.59 -9.67
CA ALA A 189 7.67 18.85 -10.40
C ALA A 189 8.21 18.64 -11.81
N TYR A 190 9.11 17.66 -11.98
CA TYR A 190 9.61 17.32 -13.31
C TYR A 190 8.53 16.66 -14.19
N ILE A 191 7.67 15.81 -13.63
CA ILE A 191 6.51 15.28 -14.38
C ILE A 191 5.63 16.42 -14.89
N GLU A 192 5.32 17.42 -14.05
CA GLU A 192 4.51 18.57 -14.49
C GLU A 192 5.12 19.29 -15.69
N GLN A 193 6.46 19.41 -15.75
CA GLN A 193 7.15 19.97 -16.92
C GLN A 193 7.04 19.05 -18.14
N LEU A 194 7.21 17.73 -17.98
CA LEU A 194 7.08 16.77 -19.07
C LEU A 194 5.67 16.79 -19.67
N LEU A 195 4.64 16.94 -18.84
CA LEU A 195 3.24 17.01 -19.27
C LEU A 195 2.90 18.30 -20.04
N VAL A 196 3.73 19.34 -19.98
CA VAL A 196 3.55 20.54 -20.83
C VAL A 196 3.84 20.19 -22.30
N THR A 197 4.84 19.36 -22.55
CA THR A 197 5.30 19.01 -23.92
C THR A 197 4.70 17.70 -24.41
N ASP A 198 4.44 16.73 -23.52
CA ASP A 198 3.79 15.48 -23.86
C ASP A 198 2.27 15.61 -23.69
N THR A 199 1.59 15.94 -24.78
CA THR A 199 0.12 16.12 -24.80
C THR A 199 -0.66 14.83 -24.58
N GLN A 200 -0.03 13.66 -24.69
CA GLN A 200 -0.61 12.34 -24.39
C GLN A 200 -0.22 11.87 -22.99
N GLY A 201 0.57 12.65 -22.25
CA GLY A 201 1.05 12.31 -20.93
C GLY A 201 -0.06 12.26 -19.87
N TYR A 202 -0.01 11.25 -19.00
CA TYR A 202 -0.88 11.11 -17.83
C TYR A 202 -0.08 10.71 -16.61
N ASN A 203 -0.17 11.51 -15.53
CA ASN A 203 0.45 11.20 -14.25
C ASN A 203 -0.49 10.33 -13.40
N LEU A 204 -0.10 9.08 -13.12
CA LEU A 204 -0.87 8.16 -12.27
C LEU A 204 -1.01 8.69 -10.84
N ASN A 205 0.04 9.35 -10.33
CA ASN A 205 0.08 10.04 -9.04
C ASN A 205 -0.43 9.18 -7.88
N GLN A 206 0.36 8.17 -7.49
CA GLN A 206 0.02 7.23 -6.42
C GLN A 206 -0.35 7.91 -5.09
N PHE A 207 0.28 9.03 -4.76
CA PHE A 207 0.02 9.72 -3.49
C PHE A 207 -1.37 10.36 -3.44
N ALA A 208 -1.85 10.88 -4.57
CA ALA A 208 -3.16 11.52 -4.66
C ALA A 208 -4.30 10.55 -5.01
N ASN A 209 -3.99 9.41 -5.61
CA ASN A 209 -5.00 8.53 -6.20
C ASN A 209 -5.07 7.14 -5.56
N THR A 210 -4.13 6.77 -4.66
CA THR A 210 -4.11 5.43 -4.05
C THR A 210 -5.39 5.12 -3.26
N GLU A 211 -6.05 6.11 -2.68
CA GLU A 211 -7.34 5.91 -2.01
C GLU A 211 -8.44 5.45 -2.96
N LYS A 212 -8.41 5.86 -4.24
CA LYS A 212 -9.40 5.49 -5.26
C LYS A 212 -9.25 4.02 -5.70
N VAL A 213 -8.07 3.44 -5.52
CA VAL A 213 -7.76 2.05 -5.84
C VAL A 213 -8.52 1.07 -4.95
N LEU A 214 -8.96 1.53 -3.80
CA LEU A 214 -9.46 0.71 -2.71
C LEU A 214 -10.89 0.22 -2.91
N ASP A 215 -11.58 0.72 -3.94
CA ASP A 215 -12.99 0.42 -4.19
C ASP A 215 -13.19 -0.83 -5.08
N PHE A 216 -12.10 -1.39 -5.63
CA PHE A 216 -12.14 -2.63 -6.40
C PHE A 216 -12.08 -3.86 -5.50
N PHE A 217 -13.13 -4.09 -4.74
CA PHE A 217 -13.27 -5.31 -3.96
C PHE A 217 -14.63 -5.98 -4.23
N ASP A 218 -14.62 -7.30 -4.23
CA ASP A 218 -15.81 -8.15 -4.33
C ASP A 218 -15.77 -9.19 -3.21
N ALA A 219 -16.91 -9.81 -2.93
CA ALA A 219 -17.00 -10.98 -2.06
C ALA A 219 -16.22 -12.17 -2.63
N GLU A 220 -16.10 -12.26 -3.96
CA GLU A 220 -15.29 -13.28 -4.64
C GLU A 220 -13.83 -12.83 -4.72
N PRO A 221 -12.88 -13.57 -4.13
CA PRO A 221 -11.46 -13.18 -4.08
C PRO A 221 -10.80 -12.96 -5.44
N ASP A 222 -11.21 -13.72 -6.46
CA ASP A 222 -10.71 -13.62 -7.84
C ASP A 222 -11.23 -12.38 -8.59
N ARG A 223 -12.21 -11.68 -8.03
CA ARG A 223 -12.74 -10.39 -8.50
C ARG A 223 -12.35 -9.22 -7.61
N SER A 224 -11.56 -9.47 -6.57
CA SER A 224 -11.15 -8.44 -5.63
C SER A 224 -9.65 -8.16 -5.76
N MET A 225 -9.27 -6.91 -5.72
CA MET A 225 -7.88 -6.47 -5.51
C MET A 225 -7.64 -6.09 -4.04
N ASN A 226 -8.66 -6.20 -3.19
CA ASN A 226 -8.53 -5.91 -1.77
C ASN A 226 -7.88 -7.08 -1.04
N MET A 227 -6.72 -6.83 -0.44
CA MET A 227 -5.94 -7.84 0.27
C MET A 227 -6.67 -8.38 1.51
N ALA A 228 -7.38 -7.52 2.26
CA ALA A 228 -8.10 -7.97 3.45
C ALA A 228 -9.26 -8.91 3.10
N ALA A 229 -9.94 -8.68 1.96
CA ALA A 229 -10.97 -9.60 1.45
C ALA A 229 -10.40 -11.00 1.21
N GLU A 230 -9.23 -11.09 0.58
CA GLU A 230 -8.56 -12.37 0.36
C GLU A 230 -8.16 -13.04 1.68
N VAL A 231 -7.61 -12.27 2.62
CA VAL A 231 -7.19 -12.78 3.94
C VAL A 231 -8.37 -13.39 4.69
N TYR A 232 -9.51 -12.68 4.78
CA TYR A 232 -10.67 -13.22 5.47
C TYR A 232 -11.19 -14.50 4.83
N ARG A 233 -11.18 -14.59 3.49
CA ARG A 233 -11.55 -15.79 2.77
C ARG A 233 -10.60 -16.95 3.06
N GLN A 234 -9.30 -16.68 3.13
CA GLN A 234 -8.30 -17.70 3.47
C GLN A 234 -8.40 -18.15 4.93
N LEU A 235 -8.71 -17.22 5.84
CA LEU A 235 -8.86 -17.54 7.27
C LEU A 235 -10.11 -18.40 7.59
N GLU A 236 -11.10 -18.47 6.71
CA GLU A 236 -12.31 -19.30 6.95
C GLU A 236 -12.00 -20.76 7.27
N MET A 237 -10.88 -21.28 6.75
CA MET A 237 -10.43 -22.66 6.97
C MET A 237 -9.37 -22.79 8.06
N GLU A 238 -9.01 -21.70 8.71
CA GLU A 238 -7.98 -21.65 9.74
C GLU A 238 -8.55 -21.79 11.15
N ALA A 239 -7.70 -22.18 12.10
CA ALA A 239 -8.08 -22.36 13.50
C ALA A 239 -8.58 -21.05 14.17
N MET A 240 -8.11 -19.90 13.70
CA MET A 240 -8.46 -18.57 14.20
C MET A 240 -8.98 -17.70 13.03
N PRO A 241 -10.22 -17.93 12.57
CA PRO A 241 -10.77 -17.26 11.39
C PRO A 241 -11.02 -15.76 11.57
N CYS A 242 -11.04 -15.29 12.82
CA CYS A 242 -11.23 -13.89 13.19
C CYS A 242 -9.94 -13.34 13.80
N PRO A 243 -9.14 -12.57 13.06
CA PRO A 243 -7.95 -11.98 13.63
C PRO A 243 -8.30 -10.85 14.61
N GLU A 244 -7.53 -10.75 15.69
CA GLU A 244 -7.59 -9.62 16.63
C GLU A 244 -7.01 -8.36 16.00
N TRP A 245 -5.96 -8.54 15.21
CA TRP A 245 -5.20 -7.44 14.63
C TRP A 245 -4.81 -7.71 13.18
N PHE A 246 -4.88 -6.63 12.38
CA PHE A 246 -4.08 -6.47 11.17
C PHE A 246 -2.92 -5.52 11.46
N VAL A 247 -1.73 -5.84 10.98
CA VAL A 247 -0.52 -5.01 11.11
C VAL A 247 0.02 -4.67 9.73
N ALA A 248 0.14 -3.39 9.43
CA ALA A 248 0.67 -2.91 8.16
C ALA A 248 1.44 -1.60 8.33
N GLY A 249 2.52 -1.43 7.58
CA GLY A 249 3.20 -0.15 7.45
C GLY A 249 2.45 0.80 6.49
N ALA A 250 2.74 2.07 6.59
CA ALA A 250 2.21 3.10 5.71
C ALA A 250 3.34 3.89 5.03
N GLY A 251 3.28 4.00 3.70
CA GLY A 251 4.01 4.96 2.90
C GLY A 251 3.02 5.98 2.35
N SER A 252 2.35 5.71 1.21
CA SER A 252 1.22 6.51 0.72
C SER A 252 -0.05 6.35 1.58
N GLY A 253 -0.09 5.37 2.47
CA GLY A 253 -1.25 5.05 3.31
C GLY A 253 -2.29 4.14 2.64
N GLY A 254 -2.15 3.86 1.35
CA GLY A 254 -3.15 3.12 0.58
C GLY A 254 -3.49 1.75 1.16
N THR A 255 -2.50 0.91 1.43
CA THR A 255 -2.71 -0.44 1.96
C THR A 255 -3.42 -0.42 3.32
N ALA A 256 -2.95 0.40 4.26
CA ALA A 256 -3.56 0.52 5.58
C ALA A 256 -5.01 1.03 5.49
N THR A 257 -5.28 2.03 4.65
CA THR A 257 -6.63 2.55 4.40
C THR A 257 -7.54 1.51 3.75
N SER A 258 -7.02 0.71 2.81
CA SER A 258 -7.75 -0.40 2.20
C SER A 258 -8.21 -1.40 3.24
N ILE A 259 -7.29 -1.82 4.11
CA ILE A 259 -7.60 -2.72 5.22
C ILE A 259 -8.67 -2.09 6.12
N ALA A 260 -8.46 -0.84 6.58
CA ALA A 260 -9.38 -0.14 7.48
C ALA A 260 -10.81 -0.04 6.91
N ARG A 261 -10.93 0.35 5.64
CA ARG A 261 -12.23 0.42 4.95
C ARG A 261 -12.91 -0.94 4.85
N TYR A 262 -12.13 -1.98 4.55
CA TYR A 262 -12.67 -3.34 4.48
C TYR A 262 -13.13 -3.83 5.85
N LEU A 263 -12.33 -3.66 6.90
CA LEU A 263 -12.69 -4.05 8.27
C LEU A 263 -14.00 -3.39 8.72
N ARG A 264 -14.18 -2.11 8.41
CA ARG A 264 -15.41 -1.38 8.68
C ARG A 264 -16.61 -1.96 7.94
N LYS A 265 -16.46 -2.22 6.63
CA LYS A 265 -17.52 -2.80 5.79
C LYS A 265 -17.83 -4.25 6.18
N TRP A 266 -16.82 -5.04 6.55
CA TRP A 266 -17.00 -6.42 6.96
C TRP A 266 -17.88 -6.56 8.20
N ALA A 267 -17.71 -5.67 9.16
CA ALA A 267 -18.56 -5.62 10.35
C ALA A 267 -20.04 -5.40 9.99
N ASP A 268 -20.31 -4.56 8.98
CA ASP A 268 -21.66 -4.23 8.53
C ASP A 268 -22.31 -5.39 7.74
N PHE A 269 -21.54 -6.16 6.94
CA PHE A 269 -22.10 -7.15 6.00
C PHE A 269 -22.34 -8.54 6.57
N ASN A 270 -21.56 -8.99 7.54
CA ASN A 270 -21.59 -10.40 7.93
C ASN A 270 -22.28 -10.68 9.26
N GLY A 271 -22.70 -9.66 10.02
CA GLY A 271 -23.33 -9.88 11.34
C GLY A 271 -22.44 -10.72 12.30
N ARG A 272 -21.25 -11.11 11.82
CA ARG A 272 -20.26 -11.84 12.61
C ARG A 272 -19.48 -10.82 13.41
N ASN A 273 -19.47 -11.00 14.70
CA ASN A 273 -18.67 -10.23 15.64
C ASN A 273 -17.19 -10.63 15.48
N CYS A 274 -16.58 -10.19 14.38
CA CYS A 274 -15.18 -10.44 14.04
C CYS A 274 -14.44 -9.11 13.81
N PRO A 275 -14.36 -8.21 14.83
CA PRO A 275 -13.85 -6.87 14.70
C PRO A 275 -12.34 -6.86 14.83
N ALA A 276 -11.62 -7.24 13.76
CA ALA A 276 -10.19 -7.01 13.74
C ALA A 276 -9.87 -5.52 13.82
N LYS A 277 -8.84 -5.18 14.55
CA LYS A 277 -8.30 -3.82 14.69
C LYS A 277 -7.12 -3.64 13.75
N LEU A 278 -6.94 -2.45 13.20
CA LEU A 278 -5.76 -2.11 12.42
C LEU A 278 -4.71 -1.44 13.30
N ALA A 279 -3.52 -2.02 13.37
CA ALA A 279 -2.32 -1.38 13.86
C ALA A 279 -1.45 -0.95 12.67
N VAL A 280 -0.98 0.30 12.70
CA VAL A 280 -0.05 0.82 11.69
C VAL A 280 1.33 0.96 12.33
N VAL A 281 2.33 0.41 11.68
CA VAL A 281 3.73 0.55 12.08
C VAL A 281 4.39 1.68 11.30
N ASP A 282 5.20 2.47 11.98
CA ASP A 282 5.89 3.62 11.42
C ASP A 282 7.36 3.61 11.84
N PRO A 283 8.33 3.72 10.90
CA PRO A 283 9.75 3.80 11.25
C PRO A 283 10.06 5.00 12.13
N GLU A 284 11.16 4.91 12.90
CA GLU A 284 11.55 6.00 13.84
C GLU A 284 11.77 7.35 13.15
N ASP A 285 12.38 7.35 11.96
CA ASP A 285 12.61 8.56 11.16
C ASP A 285 11.45 8.82 10.18
N SER A 286 10.22 8.81 10.71
CA SER A 286 8.98 9.12 9.98
C SER A 286 8.08 10.01 10.83
N VAL A 287 7.32 10.88 10.16
CA VAL A 287 6.37 11.79 10.83
C VAL A 287 4.98 11.19 11.04
N LEU A 288 4.67 9.99 10.51
CA LEU A 288 3.29 9.49 10.50
C LEU A 288 2.76 9.20 11.90
N PHE A 289 3.61 8.68 12.80
CA PHE A 289 3.24 8.45 14.20
C PHE A 289 2.88 9.76 14.90
N ASP A 290 3.75 10.78 14.76
CA ASP A 290 3.55 12.07 15.40
C ASP A 290 2.35 12.81 14.78
N TRP A 291 2.18 12.76 13.45
CA TRP A 291 1.00 13.27 12.77
C TRP A 291 -0.29 12.56 13.20
N TYR A 292 -0.27 11.24 13.35
CA TYR A 292 -1.42 10.50 13.84
C TYR A 292 -1.83 10.95 15.24
N THR A 293 -0.85 11.18 16.10
CA THR A 293 -1.07 11.58 17.50
C THR A 293 -1.56 13.02 17.61
N THR A 294 -0.92 13.94 16.92
CA THR A 294 -1.16 15.39 17.05
C THR A 294 -2.16 15.96 16.05
N GLY A 295 -2.23 15.39 14.84
CA GLY A 295 -2.94 15.95 13.70
C GLY A 295 -2.20 17.09 13.00
N ASP A 296 -0.95 17.35 13.37
CA ASP A 296 -0.16 18.43 12.81
C ASP A 296 0.34 18.10 11.40
N GLU A 297 -0.18 18.82 10.39
CA GLU A 297 0.20 18.66 8.98
C GLU A 297 1.49 19.43 8.61
N THR A 298 2.03 20.19 9.53
CA THR A 298 3.29 20.94 9.32
C THR A 298 4.54 20.16 9.62
N LEU A 299 4.40 19.00 10.28
CA LEU A 299 5.52 18.12 10.64
C LEU A 299 6.40 17.80 9.44
N ARG A 300 7.74 17.93 9.63
CA ARG A 300 8.76 17.59 8.63
C ARG A 300 9.99 17.02 9.31
N ILE A 301 10.58 16.00 8.69
CA ILE A 301 11.90 15.47 9.05
C ILE A 301 12.84 15.59 7.83
N PRO A 302 14.09 16.05 8.03
CA PRO A 302 15.00 16.31 6.91
C PRO A 302 15.40 15.07 6.11
N THR A 303 15.61 13.94 6.80
CA THR A 303 16.23 12.74 6.22
C THR A 303 15.25 11.67 5.80
N GLY A 304 14.11 11.52 6.48
CA GLY A 304 13.20 10.39 6.31
C GLY A 304 13.78 9.05 6.77
N SER A 305 12.93 8.03 6.79
CA SER A 305 13.28 6.68 7.24
C SER A 305 14.33 6.00 6.34
N ARG A 306 15.20 5.23 6.95
CA ARG A 306 16.12 4.30 6.27
C ARG A 306 15.41 3.02 5.79
N ILE A 307 14.18 2.78 6.25
CA ILE A 307 13.39 1.62 5.83
C ILE A 307 12.64 1.96 4.54
N GLU A 308 13.04 1.35 3.45
CA GLU A 308 12.42 1.59 2.15
C GLU A 308 10.97 1.08 2.08
N GLY A 309 10.11 1.84 1.42
CA GLY A 309 8.73 1.46 1.10
C GLY A 309 7.66 1.90 2.10
N ILE A 310 8.05 2.35 3.28
CA ILE A 310 7.16 2.89 4.34
C ILE A 310 7.76 4.12 4.99
N GLY A 311 6.96 4.82 5.79
CA GLY A 311 7.34 6.07 6.44
C GLY A 311 7.25 7.27 5.51
N SER A 312 7.35 8.45 6.08
CA SER A 312 7.35 9.72 5.36
C SER A 312 8.08 10.81 6.09
N SER A 313 8.70 11.73 5.32
CA SER A 313 9.33 12.94 5.83
C SER A 313 8.36 14.11 6.06
N GLY A 314 7.08 13.94 5.70
CA GLY A 314 6.02 14.93 5.93
C GLY A 314 4.64 14.35 5.63
N PRO A 315 3.56 14.77 6.36
CA PRO A 315 2.23 14.22 6.17
C PRO A 315 1.52 14.73 4.91
N VAL A 316 2.01 15.84 4.35
CA VAL A 316 1.49 16.41 3.10
C VAL A 316 2.51 16.16 1.98
N VAL A 317 2.14 15.35 1.00
CA VAL A 317 2.93 15.04 -0.18
C VAL A 317 2.20 15.62 -1.41
N PHE A 318 2.92 16.44 -2.19
CA PHE A 318 2.36 17.11 -3.38
C PHE A 318 1.07 17.93 -3.10
N GLY A 319 1.04 18.64 -1.97
CA GLY A 319 -0.10 19.48 -1.60
C GLY A 319 -1.36 18.73 -1.17
N LYS A 320 -1.25 17.40 -0.97
CA LYS A 320 -2.35 16.56 -0.44
C LYS A 320 -1.89 15.79 0.78
N THR A 321 -2.77 15.67 1.74
CA THR A 321 -2.59 14.80 2.91
C THR A 321 -2.53 13.34 2.45
N PHE A 322 -1.77 12.51 3.17
CA PHE A 322 -1.70 11.08 2.90
C PHE A 322 -3.07 10.42 2.75
N SER A 323 -3.10 9.36 1.95
CA SER A 323 -4.25 8.45 1.88
C SER A 323 -4.48 7.63 3.16
N LEU A 324 -3.70 7.84 4.24
CA LEU A 324 -3.90 7.14 5.50
C LEU A 324 -5.14 7.68 6.24
N LEU A 325 -6.16 6.83 6.34
CA LEU A 325 -7.39 7.15 7.04
C LEU A 325 -7.19 7.06 8.55
N ARG A 326 -6.96 8.20 9.21
CA ARG A 326 -6.66 8.30 10.64
C ARG A 326 -7.71 7.62 11.52
N GLN A 327 -9.01 7.79 11.21
CA GLN A 327 -10.11 7.17 11.96
C GLN A 327 -10.19 5.64 11.80
N GLY A 328 -9.52 5.07 10.82
CA GLY A 328 -9.46 3.62 10.60
C GLY A 328 -8.31 2.92 11.32
N VAL A 329 -7.40 3.68 11.91
CA VAL A 329 -6.24 3.15 12.64
C VAL A 329 -6.58 3.05 14.13
N SER A 330 -6.49 1.85 14.68
CA SER A 330 -6.76 1.61 16.10
C SER A 330 -5.53 1.77 16.99
N HIS A 331 -4.34 1.60 16.41
CA HIS A 331 -3.07 1.70 17.14
C HIS A 331 -1.93 2.07 16.19
N MET A 332 -1.03 2.95 16.64
CA MET A 332 0.22 3.23 15.93
C MET A 332 1.40 2.71 16.76
N ILE A 333 2.40 2.16 16.08
CA ILE A 333 3.62 1.65 16.70
C ILE A 333 4.82 2.30 16.02
N LYS A 334 5.60 3.08 16.74
CA LYS A 334 6.88 3.61 16.28
C LYS A 334 7.94 2.51 16.40
N VAL A 335 8.68 2.27 15.33
CA VAL A 335 9.59 1.12 15.22
C VAL A 335 11.01 1.62 14.93
N PRO A 336 12.00 1.30 15.80
CA PRO A 336 13.39 1.59 15.51
C PRO A 336 13.86 0.90 14.21
N ASP A 337 14.67 1.58 13.40
CA ASP A 337 15.20 1.03 12.14
C ASP A 337 16.01 -0.25 12.39
N ASN A 338 16.79 -0.27 13.48
CA ASN A 338 17.53 -1.48 13.90
C ASN A 338 16.61 -2.65 14.24
N ALA A 339 15.48 -2.38 14.90
CA ALA A 339 14.48 -3.39 15.21
C ALA A 339 13.77 -3.90 13.94
N SER A 340 13.49 -3.00 12.98
CA SER A 340 12.95 -3.35 11.68
C SER A 340 13.88 -4.32 10.93
N LEU A 341 15.18 -4.03 10.92
CA LEU A 341 16.17 -4.87 10.24
C LEU A 341 16.34 -6.23 10.93
N ALA A 342 16.41 -6.24 12.26
CA ALA A 342 16.47 -7.48 13.05
C ALA A 342 15.23 -8.36 12.84
N ALA A 343 14.05 -7.76 12.83
CA ALA A 343 12.80 -8.47 12.57
C ALA A 343 12.71 -8.99 11.13
N MET A 344 13.27 -8.25 10.14
CA MET A 344 13.41 -8.72 8.75
C MET A 344 14.24 -9.99 8.67
N GLN A 345 15.39 -10.01 9.36
CA GLN A 345 16.25 -11.20 9.41
C GLN A 345 15.54 -12.38 10.08
N LEU A 346 14.90 -12.15 11.24
CA LEU A 346 14.17 -13.20 11.95
C LEU A 346 13.02 -13.78 11.12
N VAL A 347 12.17 -12.92 10.52
CA VAL A 347 11.06 -13.43 9.71
C VAL A 347 11.55 -14.13 8.45
N SER A 348 12.66 -13.70 7.83
CA SER A 348 13.27 -14.40 6.70
C SER A 348 13.70 -15.82 7.08
N GLU A 349 14.31 -15.99 8.26
CA GLU A 349 14.67 -17.30 8.81
C GLU A 349 13.42 -18.18 9.05
N LEU A 350 12.36 -17.60 9.61
CA LEU A 350 11.14 -18.34 9.93
C LEU A 350 10.34 -18.79 8.69
N VAL A 351 10.33 -17.99 7.63
CA VAL A 351 9.61 -18.33 6.38
C VAL A 351 10.47 -19.06 5.38
N GLY A 352 11.81 -19.10 5.57
CA GLY A 352 12.76 -19.81 4.70
C GLY A 352 13.13 -19.08 3.41
N PHE A 353 12.85 -17.77 3.31
CA PHE A 353 13.27 -16.92 2.18
C PHE A 353 13.44 -15.47 2.59
N GLU A 354 14.28 -14.75 1.83
CA GLU A 354 14.55 -13.33 2.08
C GLU A 354 13.32 -12.44 1.79
N VAL A 355 13.02 -11.52 2.70
CA VAL A 355 11.92 -10.55 2.57
C VAL A 355 12.45 -9.11 2.59
N GLY A 356 11.64 -8.13 2.14
CA GLY A 356 12.03 -6.72 2.18
C GLY A 356 11.95 -6.09 3.59
N PRO A 357 12.60 -4.92 3.79
CA PRO A 357 12.74 -4.31 5.11
C PRO A 357 11.41 -3.86 5.73
N SER A 358 10.46 -3.41 4.93
CA SER A 358 9.12 -3.05 5.41
C SER A 358 8.34 -4.24 5.98
N THR A 359 8.66 -5.47 5.54
CA THR A 359 8.17 -6.71 6.15
C THR A 359 8.70 -6.86 7.57
N GLY A 360 9.97 -6.53 7.79
CA GLY A 360 10.57 -6.53 9.13
C GLY A 360 9.85 -5.57 10.08
N THR A 361 9.60 -4.35 9.65
CA THR A 361 8.84 -3.36 10.44
C THR A 361 7.44 -3.88 10.78
N ASN A 362 6.74 -4.46 9.80
CA ASN A 362 5.44 -5.10 10.00
C ASN A 362 5.51 -6.24 11.03
N PHE A 363 6.52 -7.10 10.89
CA PHE A 363 6.68 -8.26 11.77
C PHE A 363 7.03 -7.85 13.21
N TYR A 364 7.89 -6.82 13.37
CA TYR A 364 8.14 -6.24 14.70
C TYR A 364 6.85 -5.78 15.36
N GLY A 365 6.01 -5.03 14.64
CA GLY A 365 4.71 -4.60 15.15
C GLY A 365 3.80 -5.77 15.55
N ALA A 366 3.81 -6.85 14.77
CA ALA A 366 3.08 -8.07 15.10
C ALA A 366 3.60 -8.73 16.37
N LEU A 367 4.92 -8.78 16.57
CA LEU A 367 5.54 -9.31 17.80
C LEU A 367 5.21 -8.46 19.04
N ARG A 368 5.17 -7.11 18.91
CA ARG A 368 4.76 -6.21 20.00
C ARG A 368 3.31 -6.43 20.43
N LEU A 369 2.43 -6.63 19.47
CA LEU A 369 1.02 -6.94 19.77
C LEU A 369 0.86 -8.34 20.34
N MET A 370 1.64 -9.31 19.88
CA MET A 370 1.66 -10.66 20.44
C MET A 370 2.13 -10.65 21.90
N GLU A 371 3.19 -9.90 22.22
CA GLU A 371 3.66 -9.70 23.60
C GLU A 371 2.55 -9.09 24.48
N ARG A 372 1.90 -8.04 23.98
CA ARG A 372 0.78 -7.41 24.67
C ARG A 372 -0.36 -8.40 24.96
N MET A 373 -0.80 -9.16 23.93
CA MET A 373 -1.85 -10.15 24.07
C MET A 373 -1.49 -11.24 25.08
N GLN A 374 -0.23 -11.70 25.07
CA GLN A 374 0.27 -12.67 26.04
C GLN A 374 0.25 -12.12 27.46
N ARG A 375 0.73 -10.91 27.70
CA ARG A 375 0.72 -10.25 29.00
C ARG A 375 -0.71 -10.03 29.53
N GLU A 376 -1.67 -9.77 28.63
CA GLU A 376 -3.09 -9.64 28.93
C GLU A 376 -3.80 -11.00 29.09
N GLY A 377 -3.10 -12.13 28.94
CA GLY A 377 -3.68 -13.48 29.03
C GLY A 377 -4.67 -13.82 27.89
N ARG A 378 -4.58 -13.10 26.76
CA ARG A 378 -5.47 -13.28 25.62
C ARG A 378 -4.84 -14.17 24.56
N GLY A 379 -5.66 -15.05 23.99
CA GLY A 379 -5.37 -15.74 22.72
C GLY A 379 -5.90 -14.97 21.52
N GLY A 380 -5.62 -15.47 20.32
CA GLY A 380 -6.11 -14.91 19.07
C GLY A 380 -5.05 -14.92 17.98
N SER A 381 -5.37 -14.32 16.84
CA SER A 381 -4.45 -14.23 15.71
C SER A 381 -4.17 -12.79 15.28
N ILE A 382 -3.00 -12.62 14.72
CA ILE A 382 -2.51 -11.38 14.13
C ILE A 382 -2.21 -11.64 12.66
N VAL A 383 -2.75 -10.83 11.78
CA VAL A 383 -2.41 -10.84 10.36
C VAL A 383 -1.40 -9.73 10.07
N SER A 384 -0.34 -10.07 9.35
CA SER A 384 0.62 -9.09 8.84
C SER A 384 0.98 -9.38 7.38
N ILE A 385 1.91 -8.63 6.80
CA ILE A 385 2.17 -8.65 5.36
C ILE A 385 3.65 -8.87 5.11
N ILE A 386 3.98 -9.85 4.25
CA ILE A 386 5.24 -9.90 3.53
C ILE A 386 5.08 -8.99 2.31
N CYS A 387 5.71 -7.83 2.36
CA CYS A 387 5.46 -6.74 1.41
C CYS A 387 6.07 -6.99 0.04
N ASP A 388 7.28 -7.54 0.00
CA ASP A 388 8.06 -7.76 -1.20
C ASP A 388 9.23 -8.75 -0.97
N GLU A 389 9.91 -9.09 -2.07
CA GLU A 389 11.05 -10.01 -2.07
C GLU A 389 12.34 -9.32 -1.59
N GLY A 390 13.14 -10.04 -0.79
CA GLY A 390 14.44 -9.59 -0.31
C GLY A 390 15.52 -9.47 -1.40
N SER A 391 15.35 -10.18 -2.51
CA SER A 391 16.29 -10.16 -3.65
C SER A 391 16.61 -8.75 -4.18
N ARG A 392 15.70 -7.79 -3.99
CA ARG A 392 15.84 -6.38 -4.38
C ARG A 392 16.72 -5.54 -3.47
N TYR A 393 17.15 -6.12 -2.35
CA TYR A 393 17.81 -5.42 -1.25
C TYR A 393 19.15 -6.06 -0.87
N LYS A 394 19.70 -6.92 -1.74
CA LYS A 394 20.98 -7.63 -1.50
C LYS A 394 22.18 -6.70 -1.40
N ASP A 395 22.13 -5.59 -2.09
CA ASP A 395 23.14 -4.53 -2.06
C ASP A 395 23.07 -3.63 -0.81
N LYS A 396 21.98 -3.74 -0.01
CA LYS A 396 21.71 -2.94 1.16
C LYS A 396 21.49 -3.77 2.43
N TYR A 397 20.24 -4.09 2.75
CA TYR A 397 19.83 -4.69 4.03
C TYR A 397 20.34 -6.13 4.24
N TYR A 398 20.83 -6.79 3.19
CA TYR A 398 21.50 -8.09 3.25
C TYR A 398 23.03 -7.98 3.05
N ASN A 399 23.57 -6.76 2.92
CA ASN A 399 25.00 -6.49 2.78
C ASN A 399 25.57 -5.96 4.11
N PRO A 400 26.42 -6.75 4.83
CA PRO A 400 27.00 -6.33 6.10
C PRO A 400 27.81 -5.03 6.03
N ALA A 401 28.50 -4.76 4.92
CA ALA A 401 29.27 -3.55 4.73
C ALA A 401 28.33 -2.31 4.68
N TRP A 402 27.26 -2.39 3.90
CA TRP A 402 26.26 -1.32 3.82
C TRP A 402 25.57 -1.07 5.17
N ILE A 403 25.20 -2.13 5.91
CA ILE A 403 24.58 -2.03 7.24
C ILE A 403 25.51 -1.24 8.17
N LYS A 404 26.79 -1.57 8.20
CA LYS A 404 27.79 -0.88 9.02
C LYS A 404 27.98 0.58 8.60
N GLU A 405 28.13 0.85 7.31
CA GLU A 405 28.27 2.19 6.75
C GLU A 405 27.06 3.08 7.02
N SER A 406 25.87 2.47 7.02
CA SER A 406 24.61 3.15 7.36
C SER A 406 24.44 3.43 8.85
N GLY A 407 25.39 3.00 9.72
CA GLY A 407 25.31 3.17 11.16
C GLY A 407 24.22 2.30 11.81
N LEU A 408 23.75 1.26 11.12
CA LEU A 408 22.78 0.31 11.66
C LEU A 408 23.49 -0.81 12.44
N ASN A 409 22.88 -1.23 13.56
CA ASN A 409 23.31 -2.36 14.36
C ASN A 409 22.11 -3.19 14.82
N PRO A 410 21.64 -4.15 14.00
CA PRO A 410 20.48 -4.96 14.34
C PRO A 410 20.72 -6.05 15.39
N GLU A 411 21.98 -6.41 15.69
CA GLU A 411 22.32 -7.57 16.53
C GLU A 411 21.69 -7.59 17.93
N PRO A 412 21.67 -6.48 18.72
CA PRO A 412 21.01 -6.48 20.02
C PRO A 412 19.52 -6.81 19.90
N TRP A 413 18.85 -6.20 18.90
CA TRP A 413 17.44 -6.45 18.61
C TRP A 413 17.18 -7.87 18.11
N LYS A 414 18.08 -8.44 17.28
CA LYS A 414 17.96 -9.82 16.82
C LYS A 414 17.96 -10.81 17.96
N ASN A 415 18.85 -10.62 18.93
CA ASN A 415 18.94 -11.45 20.13
C ASN A 415 17.64 -11.35 20.95
N SER A 416 17.14 -10.14 21.20
CA SER A 416 15.91 -9.88 21.93
C SER A 416 14.69 -10.51 21.25
N LEU A 417 14.50 -10.25 19.95
CA LEU A 417 13.37 -10.77 19.18
C LEU A 417 13.40 -12.30 19.04
N THR A 418 14.59 -12.89 18.84
CA THR A 418 14.75 -14.35 18.80
C THR A 418 14.42 -14.99 20.15
N LYS A 419 14.85 -14.37 21.23
CA LYS A 419 14.52 -14.84 22.58
C LYS A 419 13.01 -14.76 22.83
N PHE A 420 12.38 -13.62 22.50
CA PHE A 420 10.93 -13.49 22.60
C PHE A 420 10.20 -14.56 21.78
N TRP A 421 10.57 -14.74 20.51
CA TRP A 421 9.96 -15.75 19.63
C TRP A 421 10.03 -17.16 20.22
N LYS A 422 11.15 -17.51 20.89
CA LYS A 422 11.32 -18.84 21.47
C LYS A 422 10.63 -19.03 22.83
N THR A 423 10.57 -17.98 23.66
CA THR A 423 10.22 -18.11 25.08
C THR A 423 8.99 -17.31 25.50
N GLY A 424 8.54 -16.36 24.69
CA GLY A 424 7.49 -15.42 25.04
C GLY A 424 7.91 -14.31 26.03
N ASN A 425 9.19 -14.25 26.39
CA ASN A 425 9.71 -13.25 27.32
C ASN A 425 10.36 -12.10 26.55
N TRP A 426 9.68 -10.95 26.52
CA TRP A 426 10.23 -9.73 25.90
C TRP A 426 11.32 -9.12 26.80
N GLN A 427 12.42 -8.71 26.19
CA GLN A 427 13.44 -7.89 26.80
C GLN A 427 13.76 -6.75 25.83
N GLU A 428 13.84 -5.53 26.35
CA GLU A 428 14.32 -4.40 25.54
C GLU A 428 15.77 -4.65 25.12
N ALA A 429 16.15 -4.19 23.91
CA ALA A 429 17.47 -4.41 23.31
C ALA A 429 18.45 -3.31 23.73
#